data_9e02071145db016f50143bf05bcc7065
#
_entry.id   9e02071145db016f50143bf05bcc7065
#
_cell.length_a   1.000
_cell.length_b   1.000
_cell.length_c   1.000
_cell.angle_alpha   90.00
_cell.angle_beta   90.00
_cell.angle_gamma   90.00
#
_symmetry.space_group_name_H-M   'P 1'
#
loop_
_entity.id
_entity.type
_entity.pdbx_description
1 polymer ?
#
loop_
_entity_poly.entity_id
_entity_poly.type
_entity_poly.pdbx_seq_one_letter_code
_entity_poly.pdbx_strand_id
1 'polypeptide(L)'
;MFPSAHPINLGRSPRNKNVWYWARCLLIFSLAILFAEGCTVGPKYVKPATEVPQSFKETAQNFKEAQPADQIEKGKWWEVYDDPQLNELEQRIRVSNQTLKAEQAQFAAARAAIRIARSQALPNITGGLAGTHSSESFNRPQGSTDLYYQDYVLPVDVSYEPDLWGRVRRLVEANRSEAQATAADLANIDLSLHAELAMDYFQLRGLDAQQKLLNSTVDSYTKALQLTQSRYQGGIATAVDVAQAQTQLETTRAQAVDTGVNRAAFEHAIAVLIGKPASSFALPRLSLDTPPPPVPPGVPSDLLERRPDIAAAERRVQEANAQIGVAKAAYYPNITLSAGGGFESGALGTFIQGASGFWTLAGSAAELIFDGGLRRGISDQARAAYEQSVDNYRQTVLVAFQEVEDNLAALKVLQQEAQTEDAAVAAAQHSLDLSTTRYRGGVTTYLEVTTAQSAALSDEVTALEILIRRMNASVLLIKAIGGGWNVSQIPPV
;
A
#
# COMPACT_ATOMS: atom_id res chain seq x y z
N MET A 1 -109.59 3.59 -20.54
CA MET A 1 -108.57 3.52 -21.57
C MET A 1 -107.36 4.33 -21.15
N PHE A 2 -106.34 3.74 -20.54
CA PHE A 2 -105.06 4.35 -20.29
C PHE A 2 -103.99 3.28 -20.50
N PRO A 3 -102.90 3.49 -21.23
CA PRO A 3 -101.85 2.53 -21.49
C PRO A 3 -100.85 2.46 -20.34
N SER A 4 -100.48 1.26 -20.06
CA SER A 4 -99.47 0.87 -19.06
C SER A 4 -98.06 1.38 -19.36
N ALA A 5 -97.39 2.00 -18.37
CA ALA A 5 -95.98 2.40 -18.41
C ALA A 5 -95.07 1.20 -18.13
N HIS A 6 -94.10 0.93 -19.01
CA HIS A 6 -92.99 -0.03 -18.82
C HIS A 6 -91.95 0.57 -17.91
N PRO A 7 -91.29 -0.15 -16.97
CA PRO A 7 -90.21 0.31 -16.18
C PRO A 7 -88.87 0.22 -17.01
N ILE A 8 -88.11 1.30 -17.01
CA ILE A 8 -86.77 1.43 -17.61
C ILE A 8 -85.79 0.64 -16.74
N ASN A 9 -85.16 -0.39 -17.31
CA ASN A 9 -84.16 -1.20 -16.70
C ASN A 9 -82.78 -0.49 -16.82
N LEU A 10 -82.30 0.16 -15.73
CA LEU A 10 -80.98 0.77 -15.64
C LEU A 10 -79.95 -0.33 -15.50
N GLY A 11 -79.26 -0.68 -16.62
CA GLY A 11 -78.19 -1.64 -16.68
C GLY A 11 -77.04 -1.25 -15.71
N ARG A 12 -76.75 -2.16 -14.74
CA ARG A 12 -75.56 -2.06 -13.88
C ARG A 12 -74.33 -2.22 -14.78
N SER A 13 -73.49 -1.17 -14.86
CA SER A 13 -72.16 -1.20 -15.44
C SER A 13 -71.31 -2.29 -14.76
N PRO A 14 -70.56 -3.13 -15.51
CA PRO A 14 -69.69 -4.11 -14.92
C PRO A 14 -68.55 -3.38 -14.15
N ARG A 15 -68.56 -3.46 -12.83
CA ARG A 15 -67.45 -2.96 -11.98
C ARG A 15 -66.16 -3.66 -12.45
N ASN A 16 -65.26 -2.86 -13.00
CA ASN A 16 -63.98 -3.24 -13.58
C ASN A 16 -63.10 -3.79 -12.43
N LYS A 17 -63.20 -5.08 -12.13
CA LYS A 17 -62.42 -5.77 -11.07
C LYS A 17 -60.92 -5.63 -11.26
N ASN A 18 -60.47 -5.43 -12.51
CA ASN A 18 -59.05 -5.27 -12.86
C ASN A 18 -58.43 -3.95 -12.35
N VAL A 19 -59.16 -2.86 -12.26
CA VAL A 19 -58.65 -1.58 -11.75
C VAL A 19 -58.33 -1.70 -10.25
N TRP A 20 -59.12 -2.44 -9.49
CA TRP A 20 -58.84 -2.67 -8.06
C TRP A 20 -57.67 -3.59 -7.81
N TYR A 21 -57.39 -4.56 -8.67
CA TYR A 21 -56.18 -5.39 -8.60
C TYR A 21 -54.92 -4.56 -8.91
N TRP A 22 -54.94 -3.74 -9.93
CA TRP A 22 -53.79 -2.88 -10.27
C TRP A 22 -53.57 -1.81 -9.21
N ALA A 23 -54.59 -1.22 -8.61
CA ALA A 23 -54.45 -0.27 -7.51
C ALA A 23 -53.83 -0.93 -6.23
N ARG A 24 -54.23 -2.16 -5.91
CA ARG A 24 -53.64 -2.94 -4.80
C ARG A 24 -52.19 -3.33 -5.08
N CYS A 25 -51.84 -3.74 -6.30
CA CYS A 25 -50.47 -4.04 -6.69
C CYS A 25 -49.61 -2.79 -6.64
N LEU A 26 -50.08 -1.63 -7.10
CA LEU A 26 -49.38 -0.35 -6.99
C LEU A 26 -49.22 0.10 -5.54
N LEU A 27 -50.17 -0.10 -4.69
CA LEU A 27 -50.11 0.25 -3.26
C LEU A 27 -49.12 -0.67 -2.49
N ILE A 28 -49.09 -1.97 -2.82
CA ILE A 28 -48.08 -2.89 -2.28
C ILE A 28 -46.67 -2.54 -2.80
N PHE A 29 -46.57 -2.16 -4.07
CA PHE A 29 -45.29 -1.76 -4.68
C PHE A 29 -44.79 -0.42 -4.11
N SER A 30 -45.67 0.56 -3.88
CA SER A 30 -45.29 1.85 -3.25
C SER A 30 -44.96 1.67 -1.75
N LEU A 31 -45.66 0.74 -1.04
CA LEU A 31 -45.30 0.41 0.33
C LEU A 31 -43.96 -0.31 0.41
N ALA A 32 -43.65 -1.20 -0.54
CA ALA A 32 -42.33 -1.84 -0.66
C ALA A 32 -41.22 -0.84 -0.94
N ILE A 33 -41.49 0.20 -1.74
CA ILE A 33 -40.53 1.29 -2.01
C ILE A 33 -40.29 2.15 -0.76
N LEU A 34 -41.32 2.44 0.04
CA LEU A 34 -41.20 3.17 1.31
C LEU A 34 -40.39 2.39 2.38
N PHE A 35 -40.42 1.06 2.32
CA PHE A 35 -39.54 0.20 3.15
C PHE A 35 -38.13 0.04 2.57
N ALA A 36 -37.86 0.51 1.36
CA ALA A 36 -36.51 0.41 0.72
C ALA A 36 -35.50 1.38 1.35
N GLU A 37 -35.90 2.41 2.09
CA GLU A 37 -35.02 3.14 3.03
C GLU A 37 -34.81 2.36 4.35
N GLY A 38 -34.67 1.05 4.26
CA GLY A 38 -34.54 0.14 5.39
C GLY A 38 -33.43 0.56 6.37
N CYS A 39 -33.72 0.41 7.66
CA CYS A 39 -32.78 0.65 8.75
C CYS A 39 -31.49 -0.16 8.55
N THR A 40 -30.37 0.52 8.36
CA THR A 40 -29.06 -0.13 8.33
C THR A 40 -28.64 -0.44 9.76
N VAL A 41 -28.52 -1.73 10.08
CA VAL A 41 -28.13 -2.21 11.41
C VAL A 41 -26.63 -2.02 11.62
N GLY A 42 -26.24 -1.81 12.88
CA GLY A 42 -24.82 -1.68 13.24
C GLY A 42 -24.40 -0.25 13.61
N PRO A 43 -23.18 -0.06 14.13
CA PRO A 43 -22.68 1.23 14.53
C PRO A 43 -22.38 2.09 13.29
N LYS A 44 -22.57 3.42 13.42
CA LYS A 44 -22.05 4.37 12.45
C LYS A 44 -20.56 4.52 12.69
N TYR A 45 -19.78 4.62 11.61
CA TYR A 45 -18.37 4.88 11.71
C TYR A 45 -18.09 6.26 12.31
N VAL A 46 -17.15 6.30 13.26
CA VAL A 46 -16.59 7.53 13.80
C VAL A 46 -15.08 7.33 13.81
N LYS A 47 -14.34 8.30 13.25
CA LYS A 47 -12.87 8.25 13.22
C LYS A 47 -12.34 8.17 14.66
N PRO A 48 -11.48 7.18 15.01
CA PRO A 48 -10.90 7.08 16.34
C PRO A 48 -10.04 8.29 16.67
N ALA A 49 -10.15 8.77 17.89
CA ALA A 49 -9.28 9.84 18.38
C ALA A 49 -7.86 9.29 18.58
N THR A 50 -6.87 10.12 18.21
CA THR A 50 -5.44 9.91 18.44
C THR A 50 -4.83 11.13 19.11
N GLU A 51 -3.83 10.92 19.95
CA GLU A 51 -3.05 12.04 20.50
C GLU A 51 -2.15 12.60 19.41
N VAL A 52 -2.23 13.90 19.17
CA VAL A 52 -1.40 14.62 18.20
C VAL A 52 -0.63 15.69 18.95
N PRO A 53 0.72 15.66 18.96
CA PRO A 53 1.52 16.71 19.58
C PRO A 53 1.34 18.05 18.85
N GLN A 54 1.52 19.16 19.57
CA GLN A 54 1.38 20.50 18.99
C GLN A 54 2.56 20.87 18.09
N SER A 55 3.75 20.33 18.38
CA SER A 55 4.98 20.57 17.63
C SER A 55 5.90 19.36 17.71
N PHE A 56 6.80 19.21 16.76
CA PHE A 56 7.88 18.23 16.85
C PHE A 56 8.91 18.69 17.86
N LYS A 57 9.42 17.77 18.68
CA LYS A 57 10.40 18.02 19.75
C LYS A 57 11.77 18.46 19.19
N GLU A 58 12.20 17.83 18.10
CA GLU A 58 13.53 18.03 17.51
C GLU A 58 13.56 19.19 16.50
N THR A 59 12.45 19.94 16.32
CA THR A 59 12.47 21.16 15.52
C THR A 59 13.40 22.18 16.17
N ALA A 60 14.50 22.55 15.50
CA ALA A 60 15.41 23.59 15.99
C ALA A 60 14.67 24.93 16.09
N GLN A 61 14.96 25.73 17.12
CA GLN A 61 14.40 27.09 17.30
C GLN A 61 14.64 28.03 16.11
N ASN A 62 15.50 27.65 15.15
CA ASN A 62 15.83 28.39 13.95
C ASN A 62 15.16 27.87 12.66
N PHE A 63 14.33 26.82 12.75
CA PHE A 63 13.45 26.50 11.62
C PHE A 63 12.36 27.57 11.61
N LYS A 64 12.49 28.50 10.68
CA LYS A 64 11.43 29.43 10.31
C LYS A 64 10.17 28.62 10.10
N GLU A 65 9.08 29.03 10.80
CA GLU A 65 7.76 28.42 10.58
C GLU A 65 7.55 28.23 9.08
N ALA A 66 7.48 26.99 8.64
CA ALA A 66 7.45 26.69 7.23
C ALA A 66 6.20 27.33 6.66
N GLN A 67 6.38 28.37 5.85
CA GLN A 67 5.34 28.65 4.86
C GLN A 67 5.17 27.33 4.10
N PRO A 68 3.90 26.84 3.94
CA PRO A 68 3.68 25.61 3.23
C PRO A 68 4.53 25.65 1.96
N ALA A 69 5.50 24.75 1.86
CA ALA A 69 6.25 24.61 0.62
C ALA A 69 5.32 23.91 -0.38
N ASP A 70 4.30 24.65 -0.85
CA ASP A 70 3.41 24.26 -1.93
C ASP A 70 4.17 24.06 -3.25
N GLN A 71 5.50 24.25 -3.21
CA GLN A 71 6.42 24.14 -4.34
C GLN A 71 7.10 22.77 -4.46
N ILE A 72 6.98 21.87 -3.48
CA ILE A 72 7.30 20.46 -3.76
C ILE A 72 6.16 19.97 -4.65
N GLU A 73 6.43 19.84 -5.95
CA GLU A 73 5.43 19.32 -6.91
C GLU A 73 4.89 18.01 -6.38
N LYS A 74 3.57 17.97 -6.16
CA LYS A 74 2.90 16.80 -5.59
C LYS A 74 3.26 15.56 -6.41
N GLY A 75 4.06 14.67 -5.81
CA GLY A 75 4.41 13.38 -6.39
C GLY A 75 5.77 13.28 -7.08
N LYS A 76 6.61 14.33 -7.06
CA LYS A 76 7.99 14.28 -7.56
C LYS A 76 8.97 14.93 -6.58
N TRP A 77 8.85 14.54 -5.32
CA TRP A 77 9.60 15.11 -4.21
C TRP A 77 11.13 15.01 -4.40
N TRP A 78 11.63 14.04 -5.19
CA TRP A 78 13.05 13.85 -5.46
C TRP A 78 13.67 14.96 -6.32
N GLU A 79 12.88 15.76 -7.03
CA GLU A 79 13.36 16.90 -7.81
C GLU A 79 14.03 17.97 -6.93
N VAL A 80 13.78 17.97 -5.61
CA VAL A 80 14.44 18.86 -4.64
C VAL A 80 15.96 18.67 -4.58
N TYR A 81 16.48 17.50 -4.99
CA TYR A 81 17.93 17.23 -5.04
C TYR A 81 18.63 17.76 -6.27
N ASP A 82 17.89 18.30 -7.24
CA ASP A 82 18.42 18.90 -8.50
C ASP A 82 19.39 17.97 -9.25
N ASP A 83 19.12 16.65 -9.24
CA ASP A 83 19.92 15.63 -9.91
C ASP A 83 19.17 15.04 -11.11
N PRO A 84 19.56 15.39 -12.37
CA PRO A 84 18.87 14.93 -13.57
C PRO A 84 18.90 13.41 -13.74
N GLN A 85 19.94 12.72 -13.27
CA GLN A 85 20.06 11.28 -13.38
C GLN A 85 19.15 10.57 -12.37
N LEU A 86 19.07 11.08 -11.14
CA LEU A 86 18.09 10.62 -10.17
C LEU A 86 16.67 10.80 -10.73
N ASN A 87 16.36 11.98 -11.28
CA ASN A 87 15.05 12.26 -11.86
C ASN A 87 14.66 11.29 -12.99
N GLU A 88 15.61 10.89 -13.83
CA GLU A 88 15.37 9.91 -14.90
C GLU A 88 15.09 8.51 -14.32
N LEU A 89 15.84 8.08 -13.32
CA LEU A 89 15.67 6.77 -12.68
C LEU A 89 14.31 6.67 -11.97
N GLU A 90 13.95 7.70 -11.23
CA GLU A 90 12.70 7.79 -10.48
C GLU A 90 11.46 7.68 -11.39
N GLN A 91 11.49 8.32 -12.56
CA GLN A 91 10.41 8.22 -13.52
C GLN A 91 10.24 6.78 -14.07
N ARG A 92 11.30 5.98 -14.09
CA ARG A 92 11.26 4.58 -14.58
C ARG A 92 10.55 3.63 -13.63
N ILE A 93 10.52 3.91 -12.31
CA ILE A 93 9.82 3.08 -11.32
C ILE A 93 8.36 2.92 -11.74
N ARG A 94 7.63 4.01 -11.98
CA ARG A 94 6.20 3.98 -12.32
C ARG A 94 5.88 3.21 -13.59
N VAL A 95 6.83 3.10 -14.52
CA VAL A 95 6.63 2.43 -15.81
C VAL A 95 6.90 0.93 -15.72
N SER A 96 7.94 0.53 -14.99
CA SER A 96 8.51 -0.81 -15.15
C SER A 96 8.67 -1.62 -13.87
N ASN A 97 8.56 -1.01 -12.67
CA ASN A 97 8.68 -1.74 -11.41
C ASN A 97 7.58 -2.82 -11.27
N GLN A 98 7.99 -4.06 -10.99
CA GLN A 98 7.06 -5.19 -10.92
C GLN A 98 6.28 -5.23 -9.61
N THR A 99 6.85 -4.79 -8.50
CA THR A 99 6.15 -4.68 -7.21
C THR A 99 5.02 -3.68 -7.32
N LEU A 100 5.26 -2.51 -7.92
CA LEU A 100 4.22 -1.50 -8.12
C LEU A 100 3.09 -2.01 -9.03
N LYS A 101 3.42 -2.79 -10.08
CA LYS A 101 2.41 -3.43 -10.94
C LYS A 101 1.58 -4.48 -10.19
N ALA A 102 2.19 -5.25 -9.30
CA ALA A 102 1.49 -6.21 -8.47
C ALA A 102 0.47 -5.51 -7.55
N GLU A 103 0.86 -4.40 -6.91
CA GLU A 103 -0.04 -3.61 -6.07
C GLU A 103 -1.18 -2.95 -6.86
N GLN A 104 -0.91 -2.49 -8.09
CA GLN A 104 -1.96 -2.00 -9.00
C GLN A 104 -2.99 -3.10 -9.32
N ALA A 105 -2.52 -4.34 -9.52
CA ALA A 105 -3.41 -5.49 -9.73
C ALA A 105 -4.21 -5.83 -8.46
N GLN A 106 -3.61 -5.73 -7.28
CA GLN A 106 -4.31 -5.91 -6.00
C GLN A 106 -5.41 -4.87 -5.80
N PHE A 107 -5.13 -3.61 -6.08
CA PHE A 107 -6.16 -2.55 -6.07
C PHE A 107 -7.29 -2.84 -7.07
N ALA A 108 -6.96 -3.31 -8.28
CA ALA A 108 -7.98 -3.70 -9.25
C ALA A 108 -8.85 -4.88 -8.76
N ALA A 109 -8.26 -5.85 -8.05
CA ALA A 109 -8.98 -6.95 -7.41
C ALA A 109 -9.92 -6.45 -6.30
N ALA A 110 -9.47 -5.54 -5.45
CA ALA A 110 -10.30 -4.93 -4.41
C ALA A 110 -11.51 -4.17 -5.01
N ARG A 111 -11.32 -3.44 -6.10
CA ARG A 111 -12.44 -2.82 -6.86
C ARG A 111 -13.41 -3.84 -7.45
N ALA A 112 -12.93 -5.00 -7.86
CA ALA A 112 -13.79 -6.08 -8.33
C ALA A 112 -14.64 -6.67 -7.18
N ALA A 113 -14.08 -6.78 -5.96
CA ALA A 113 -14.80 -7.24 -4.77
C ALA A 113 -16.02 -6.36 -4.44
N ILE A 114 -15.94 -5.04 -4.67
CA ILE A 114 -17.11 -4.15 -4.53
C ILE A 114 -18.25 -4.57 -5.49
N ARG A 115 -17.92 -4.92 -6.75
CA ARG A 115 -18.93 -5.38 -7.72
C ARG A 115 -19.55 -6.71 -7.30
N ILE A 116 -18.74 -7.63 -6.76
CA ILE A 116 -19.21 -8.89 -6.20
C ILE A 116 -20.14 -8.65 -5.01
N ALA A 117 -19.78 -7.75 -4.10
CA ALA A 117 -20.66 -7.40 -2.98
C ALA A 117 -21.97 -6.74 -3.46
N ARG A 118 -21.92 -5.84 -4.43
CA ARG A 118 -23.09 -5.19 -5.02
C ARG A 118 -24.02 -6.17 -5.74
N SER A 119 -23.49 -7.22 -6.36
CA SER A 119 -24.33 -8.21 -7.05
C SER A 119 -25.29 -8.93 -6.11
N GLN A 120 -24.95 -9.04 -4.81
CA GLN A 120 -25.86 -9.60 -3.80
C GLN A 120 -27.12 -8.74 -3.53
N ALA A 121 -27.13 -7.48 -3.96
CA ALA A 121 -28.30 -6.61 -3.89
C ALA A 121 -29.26 -6.81 -5.08
N LEU A 122 -28.93 -7.67 -6.04
CA LEU A 122 -29.71 -7.94 -7.24
C LEU A 122 -30.26 -9.37 -7.23
N PRO A 123 -31.38 -9.62 -7.93
CA PRO A 123 -31.88 -10.97 -8.11
C PRO A 123 -30.85 -11.86 -8.82
N ASN A 124 -30.76 -13.10 -8.37
CA ASN A 124 -30.04 -14.16 -9.08
C ASN A 124 -31.03 -14.90 -10.02
N ILE A 125 -30.70 -14.99 -11.29
CA ILE A 125 -31.51 -15.66 -12.30
C ILE A 125 -30.70 -16.86 -12.79
N THR A 126 -31.30 -18.06 -12.66
CA THR A 126 -30.69 -19.30 -13.13
C THR A 126 -31.61 -20.00 -14.12
N GLY A 127 -31.03 -20.60 -15.13
CA GLY A 127 -31.75 -21.45 -16.08
C GLY A 127 -31.07 -22.81 -16.16
N GLY A 128 -31.88 -23.85 -16.29
CA GLY A 128 -31.38 -25.22 -16.34
C GLY A 128 -32.10 -26.04 -17.39
N LEU A 129 -31.56 -27.18 -17.71
CA LEU A 129 -32.24 -28.26 -18.44
C LEU A 129 -31.91 -29.57 -17.74
N ALA A 130 -32.95 -30.30 -17.31
CA ALA A 130 -32.79 -31.60 -16.66
C ALA A 130 -33.66 -32.64 -17.33
N GLY A 131 -33.13 -33.84 -17.43
CA GLY A 131 -33.89 -35.00 -17.82
C GLY A 131 -33.65 -36.11 -16.80
N THR A 132 -34.69 -36.60 -16.18
CA THR A 132 -34.64 -37.65 -15.17
C THR A 132 -35.39 -38.87 -15.66
N HIS A 133 -34.80 -40.05 -15.51
CA HIS A 133 -35.43 -41.32 -15.72
C HIS A 133 -35.29 -42.10 -14.41
N SER A 134 -36.41 -42.36 -13.73
CA SER A 134 -36.41 -42.91 -12.38
C SER A 134 -37.28 -44.17 -12.30
N SER A 135 -36.82 -45.12 -11.50
CA SER A 135 -37.60 -46.27 -11.05
C SER A 135 -37.74 -46.18 -9.54
N GLU A 136 -38.98 -46.23 -9.07
CA GLU A 136 -39.27 -46.17 -7.64
C GLU A 136 -39.44 -47.55 -7.02
N SER A 137 -39.13 -47.66 -5.72
CA SER A 137 -39.27 -48.90 -4.97
C SER A 137 -40.73 -49.22 -4.67
N PHE A 138 -41.14 -50.48 -4.85
CA PHE A 138 -42.44 -50.99 -4.43
C PHE A 138 -42.66 -50.88 -2.90
N ASN A 139 -41.62 -50.90 -2.12
CA ASN A 139 -41.71 -50.97 -0.65
C ASN A 139 -41.78 -49.57 0.00
N ARG A 140 -42.02 -48.50 -0.74
CA ARG A 140 -42.21 -47.18 -0.14
C ARG A 140 -43.61 -47.02 0.49
N PRO A 141 -43.78 -46.19 1.54
CA PRO A 141 -45.02 -46.08 2.28
C PRO A 141 -46.23 -45.54 1.51
N GLN A 142 -46.01 -44.77 0.44
CA GLN A 142 -47.09 -44.27 -0.46
C GLN A 142 -46.76 -44.67 -1.88
N GLY A 143 -47.44 -45.71 -2.38
CA GLY A 143 -47.24 -46.21 -3.75
C GLY A 143 -47.94 -45.35 -4.79
N SER A 144 -47.19 -44.89 -5.80
CA SER A 144 -47.70 -44.53 -7.11
C SER A 144 -47.87 -45.80 -7.92
N THR A 145 -48.86 -45.86 -8.80
CA THR A 145 -49.04 -46.98 -9.73
C THR A 145 -47.99 -47.05 -10.82
N ASP A 146 -47.33 -45.91 -11.08
CA ASP A 146 -46.26 -45.80 -12.07
C ASP A 146 -44.88 -45.86 -11.40
N LEU A 147 -44.22 -47.02 -11.51
CA LEU A 147 -42.88 -47.26 -10.93
C LEU A 147 -41.75 -46.65 -11.75
N TYR A 148 -42.00 -46.43 -13.02
CA TYR A 148 -41.03 -45.84 -13.98
C TYR A 148 -41.62 -44.54 -14.51
N TYR A 149 -40.88 -43.44 -14.32
CA TYR A 149 -41.27 -42.19 -14.94
C TYR A 149 -40.07 -41.48 -15.55
N GLN A 150 -40.37 -40.70 -16.55
CA GLN A 150 -39.43 -39.75 -17.16
C GLN A 150 -39.94 -38.35 -16.83
N ASP A 151 -38.98 -37.46 -16.60
CA ASP A 151 -39.30 -36.06 -16.35
C ASP A 151 -38.26 -35.19 -17.04
N TYR A 152 -38.69 -34.30 -17.89
CA TYR A 152 -37.88 -33.30 -18.60
C TYR A 152 -38.29 -31.93 -18.11
N VAL A 153 -37.34 -31.17 -17.53
CA VAL A 153 -37.63 -29.87 -16.92
C VAL A 153 -36.71 -28.83 -17.53
N LEU A 154 -37.27 -27.71 -17.96
CA LEU A 154 -36.57 -26.49 -18.40
C LEU A 154 -37.01 -25.34 -17.48
N PRO A 155 -36.40 -25.21 -16.29
CA PRO A 155 -36.72 -24.18 -15.33
C PRO A 155 -35.93 -22.89 -15.62
N VAL A 156 -36.59 -21.76 -15.33
CA VAL A 156 -35.96 -20.48 -15.10
C VAL A 156 -36.36 -20.02 -13.71
N ASP A 157 -35.37 -19.90 -12.82
CA ASP A 157 -35.58 -19.55 -11.42
C ASP A 157 -34.98 -18.19 -11.11
N VAL A 158 -35.69 -17.41 -10.34
CA VAL A 158 -35.29 -16.09 -9.82
C VAL A 158 -35.31 -16.19 -8.31
N SER A 159 -34.19 -15.80 -7.67
CA SER A 159 -34.09 -15.69 -6.22
C SER A 159 -33.57 -14.30 -5.86
N TYR A 160 -34.21 -13.64 -4.91
CA TYR A 160 -33.89 -12.30 -4.46
C TYR A 160 -34.03 -12.18 -2.95
N GLU A 161 -32.97 -11.71 -2.29
CA GLU A 161 -32.95 -11.34 -0.88
C GLU A 161 -32.99 -9.81 -0.76
N PRO A 162 -34.16 -9.20 -0.44
CA PRO A 162 -34.22 -7.76 -0.22
C PRO A 162 -33.42 -7.39 1.04
N ASP A 163 -32.53 -6.41 0.90
CA ASP A 163 -31.60 -5.98 1.97
C ASP A 163 -32.32 -5.07 3.00
N LEU A 164 -33.29 -5.62 3.73
CA LEU A 164 -34.08 -4.87 4.70
C LEU A 164 -33.26 -4.39 5.90
N TRP A 165 -32.32 -5.21 6.34
CA TRP A 165 -31.50 -4.97 7.54
C TRP A 165 -30.17 -4.33 7.24
N GLY A 166 -29.84 -4.13 5.95
CA GLY A 166 -28.61 -3.48 5.51
C GLY A 166 -27.38 -4.38 5.51
N ARG A 167 -27.54 -5.70 5.53
CA ARG A 167 -26.42 -6.66 5.44
C ARG A 167 -25.57 -6.42 4.18
N VAL A 168 -26.21 -6.37 3.03
CA VAL A 168 -25.52 -6.18 1.75
C VAL A 168 -24.96 -4.76 1.64
N ARG A 169 -25.69 -3.74 2.09
CA ARG A 169 -25.19 -2.35 2.15
C ARG A 169 -23.94 -2.23 3.02
N ARG A 170 -23.90 -2.90 4.20
CA ARG A 170 -22.72 -2.95 5.08
C ARG A 170 -21.57 -3.72 4.45
N LEU A 171 -21.84 -4.81 3.74
CA LEU A 171 -20.83 -5.57 3.01
C LEU A 171 -20.22 -4.72 1.87
N VAL A 172 -21.02 -3.95 1.14
CA VAL A 172 -20.55 -3.02 0.11
C VAL A 172 -19.73 -1.90 0.73
N GLU A 173 -20.14 -1.36 1.90
CA GLU A 173 -19.39 -0.36 2.66
C GLU A 173 -18.02 -0.91 3.09
N ALA A 174 -17.96 -2.14 3.63
CA ALA A 174 -16.72 -2.80 4.00
C ALA A 174 -15.77 -2.95 2.81
N ASN A 175 -16.25 -3.54 1.70
CA ASN A 175 -15.43 -3.72 0.50
C ASN A 175 -14.99 -2.38 -0.14
N ARG A 176 -15.80 -1.33 -0.02
CA ARG A 176 -15.42 0.01 -0.47
C ARG A 176 -14.29 0.58 0.38
N SER A 177 -14.39 0.44 1.71
CA SER A 177 -13.36 0.91 2.64
C SER A 177 -12.05 0.15 2.42
N GLU A 178 -12.10 -1.17 2.22
CA GLU A 178 -10.91 -1.98 1.89
C GLU A 178 -10.29 -1.59 0.54
N ALA A 179 -11.10 -1.32 -0.48
CA ALA A 179 -10.57 -0.83 -1.76
C ALA A 179 -9.91 0.56 -1.63
N GLN A 180 -10.41 1.42 -0.74
CA GLN A 180 -9.77 2.70 -0.42
C GLN A 180 -8.47 2.49 0.37
N ALA A 181 -8.44 1.53 1.31
CA ALA A 181 -7.22 1.15 2.02
C ALA A 181 -6.15 0.64 1.05
N THR A 182 -6.51 -0.27 0.15
CA THR A 182 -5.59 -0.81 -0.88
C THR A 182 -5.08 0.29 -1.83
N ALA A 183 -5.90 1.31 -2.15
CA ALA A 183 -5.43 2.46 -2.93
C ALA A 183 -4.38 3.29 -2.18
N ALA A 184 -4.55 3.45 -0.87
CA ALA A 184 -3.59 4.14 -0.02
C ALA A 184 -2.31 3.30 0.19
N ASP A 185 -2.43 1.97 0.32
CA ASP A 185 -1.27 1.05 0.33
C ASP A 185 -0.45 1.15 -0.96
N LEU A 186 -1.12 1.19 -2.12
CA LEU A 186 -0.44 1.41 -3.40
C LEU A 186 0.35 2.72 -3.41
N ALA A 187 -0.21 3.80 -2.87
CA ALA A 187 0.49 5.08 -2.74
C ALA A 187 1.67 5.00 -1.76
N ASN A 188 1.53 4.25 -0.66
CA ASN A 188 2.60 4.04 0.31
C ASN A 188 3.76 3.23 -0.27
N ILE A 189 3.46 2.23 -1.08
CA ILE A 189 4.48 1.43 -1.79
C ILE A 189 5.16 2.27 -2.87
N ASP A 190 4.43 3.05 -3.65
CA ASP A 190 4.99 4.00 -4.62
C ASP A 190 6.00 4.94 -3.93
N LEU A 191 5.60 5.58 -2.83
CA LEU A 191 6.46 6.45 -2.02
C LEU A 191 7.70 5.71 -1.47
N SER A 192 7.52 4.49 -1.01
CA SER A 192 8.61 3.69 -0.42
C SER A 192 9.63 3.26 -1.46
N LEU A 193 9.19 2.84 -2.66
CA LEU A 193 10.08 2.46 -3.76
C LEU A 193 10.89 3.65 -4.27
N HIS A 194 10.28 4.82 -4.37
CA HIS A 194 10.98 6.06 -4.72
C HIS A 194 12.01 6.44 -3.66
N ALA A 195 11.69 6.32 -2.37
CA ALA A 195 12.64 6.58 -1.29
C ALA A 195 13.82 5.58 -1.29
N GLU A 196 13.54 4.30 -1.51
CA GLU A 196 14.55 3.25 -1.61
C GLU A 196 15.50 3.51 -2.79
N LEU A 197 14.98 3.84 -3.97
CA LEU A 197 15.81 4.19 -5.12
C LEU A 197 16.69 5.40 -4.84
N ALA A 198 16.18 6.46 -4.22
CA ALA A 198 16.97 7.64 -3.89
C ALA A 198 18.08 7.30 -2.89
N MET A 199 17.81 6.50 -1.85
CA MET A 199 18.83 6.06 -0.89
C MET A 199 19.92 5.21 -1.56
N ASP A 200 19.54 4.21 -2.36
CA ASP A 200 20.48 3.37 -3.10
C ASP A 200 21.33 4.19 -4.06
N TYR A 201 20.72 5.18 -4.72
CA TYR A 201 21.41 6.09 -5.60
C TYR A 201 22.46 6.93 -4.86
N PHE A 202 22.11 7.56 -3.74
CA PHE A 202 23.06 8.36 -2.96
C PHE A 202 24.15 7.50 -2.33
N GLN A 203 23.83 6.26 -1.92
CA GLN A 203 24.81 5.30 -1.44
C GLN A 203 25.81 4.95 -2.54
N LEU A 204 25.33 4.69 -3.77
CA LEU A 204 26.17 4.41 -4.93
C LEU A 204 27.07 5.63 -5.26
N ARG A 205 26.54 6.86 -5.22
CA ARG A 205 27.30 8.09 -5.44
C ARG A 205 28.36 8.34 -4.37
N GLY A 206 28.05 8.01 -3.12
CA GLY A 206 29.00 8.04 -2.02
C GLY A 206 30.14 7.06 -2.22
N LEU A 207 29.85 5.83 -2.69
CA LEU A 207 30.89 4.84 -3.04
C LEU A 207 31.74 5.30 -4.25
N ASP A 208 31.15 5.98 -5.23
CA ASP A 208 31.91 6.58 -6.33
C ASP A 208 32.85 7.68 -5.83
N ALA A 209 32.41 8.48 -4.84
CA ALA A 209 33.28 9.49 -4.19
C ALA A 209 34.42 8.83 -3.38
N GLN A 210 34.09 7.79 -2.59
CA GLN A 210 35.08 7.01 -1.84
C GLN A 210 36.10 6.33 -2.76
N GLN A 211 35.69 5.79 -3.89
CA GLN A 211 36.55 5.19 -4.88
C GLN A 211 37.52 6.23 -5.47
N LYS A 212 37.02 7.43 -5.75
CA LYS A 212 37.84 8.57 -6.25
C LYS A 212 38.89 8.97 -5.20
N LEU A 213 38.48 9.08 -3.93
CA LEU A 213 39.38 9.38 -2.81
C LEU A 213 40.47 8.31 -2.68
N LEU A 214 40.11 7.04 -2.63
CA LEU A 214 41.04 5.90 -2.49
C LEU A 214 42.02 5.83 -3.68
N ASN A 215 41.55 6.06 -4.90
CA ASN A 215 42.43 6.11 -6.09
C ASN A 215 43.47 7.22 -5.99
N SER A 216 43.06 8.44 -5.59
CA SER A 216 44.00 9.57 -5.40
C SER A 216 45.00 9.31 -4.27
N THR A 217 44.57 8.61 -3.22
CA THR A 217 45.41 8.18 -2.09
C THR A 217 46.42 7.12 -2.55
N VAL A 218 46.01 6.12 -3.35
CA VAL A 218 46.91 5.12 -3.96
C VAL A 218 48.01 5.81 -4.81
N ASP A 219 47.64 6.81 -5.61
CA ASP A 219 48.64 7.57 -6.38
C ASP A 219 49.64 8.30 -5.48
N SER A 220 49.14 8.90 -4.38
CA SER A 220 49.98 9.60 -3.39
C SER A 220 50.92 8.62 -2.66
N TYR A 221 50.41 7.47 -2.23
CA TYR A 221 51.21 6.45 -1.55
C TYR A 221 52.20 5.74 -2.48
N THR A 222 51.87 5.60 -3.77
CA THR A 222 52.82 5.12 -4.79
C THR A 222 54.03 6.05 -4.90
N LYS A 223 53.81 7.37 -4.93
CA LYS A 223 54.89 8.36 -4.94
C LYS A 223 55.70 8.35 -3.64
N ALA A 224 55.03 8.17 -2.48
CA ALA A 224 55.71 8.07 -1.20
C ALA A 224 56.59 6.81 -1.10
N LEU A 225 56.13 5.66 -1.58
CA LEU A 225 56.92 4.43 -1.67
C LEU A 225 58.15 4.60 -2.56
N GLN A 226 58.02 5.20 -3.76
CA GLN A 226 59.14 5.47 -4.66
C GLN A 226 60.20 6.35 -3.99
N LEU A 227 59.78 7.42 -3.30
CA LEU A 227 60.69 8.27 -2.53
C LEU A 227 61.42 7.49 -1.45
N THR A 228 60.68 6.68 -0.66
CA THR A 228 61.28 5.89 0.43
C THR A 228 62.24 4.83 -0.08
N GLN A 229 61.95 4.20 -1.23
CA GLN A 229 62.86 3.27 -1.91
C GLN A 229 64.15 3.96 -2.37
N SER A 230 64.06 5.16 -2.99
CA SER A 230 65.23 5.94 -3.41
C SER A 230 66.10 6.33 -2.21
N ARG A 231 65.51 6.72 -1.08
CA ARG A 231 66.24 7.02 0.18
C ARG A 231 66.89 5.79 0.80
N TYR A 232 66.24 4.64 0.70
CA TYR A 232 66.83 3.36 1.15
C TYR A 232 68.07 2.99 0.32
N GLN A 233 67.98 3.12 -1.02
CA GLN A 233 69.13 2.90 -1.92
C GLN A 233 70.27 3.89 -1.63
N GLY A 234 69.96 5.12 -1.22
CA GLY A 234 70.93 6.15 -0.80
C GLY A 234 71.44 5.97 0.64
N GLY A 235 71.02 4.91 1.37
CA GLY A 235 71.43 4.62 2.75
C GLY A 235 70.84 5.54 3.84
N ILE A 236 69.80 6.31 3.49
CA ILE A 236 69.17 7.31 4.37
C ILE A 236 67.91 6.74 5.08
N ALA A 237 67.18 5.83 4.43
CA ALA A 237 65.99 5.15 5.00
C ALA A 237 66.31 3.70 5.33
N THR A 238 65.48 3.07 6.18
CA THR A 238 65.61 1.64 6.57
C THR A 238 64.73 0.75 5.69
N ALA A 239 65.04 -0.56 5.66
CA ALA A 239 64.17 -1.54 5.01
C ALA A 239 62.77 -1.60 5.67
N VAL A 240 62.63 -1.25 6.96
CA VAL A 240 61.38 -1.16 7.69
C VAL A 240 60.54 -0.02 7.11
N ASP A 241 61.13 1.14 6.79
CA ASP A 241 60.40 2.27 6.19
C ASP A 241 59.77 1.87 4.82
N VAL A 242 60.55 1.14 4.00
CA VAL A 242 60.07 0.65 2.71
C VAL A 242 58.91 -0.33 2.88
N ALA A 243 59.02 -1.30 3.82
CA ALA A 243 58.02 -2.27 4.12
C ALA A 243 56.72 -1.60 4.64
N GLN A 244 56.79 -0.57 5.49
CA GLN A 244 55.67 0.22 5.96
C GLN A 244 54.99 0.96 4.81
N ALA A 245 55.75 1.62 3.95
CA ALA A 245 55.19 2.33 2.78
C ALA A 245 54.48 1.38 1.82
N GLN A 246 55.07 0.19 1.59
CA GLN A 246 54.43 -0.83 0.75
C GLN A 246 53.18 -1.38 1.38
N THR A 247 53.19 -1.69 2.69
CA THR A 247 51.98 -2.14 3.40
C THR A 247 50.83 -1.15 3.29
N GLN A 248 51.12 0.14 3.53
CA GLN A 248 50.11 1.21 3.42
C GLN A 248 49.52 1.30 2.02
N LEU A 249 50.36 1.24 0.99
CA LEU A 249 49.93 1.26 -0.41
C LEU A 249 49.03 0.05 -0.75
N GLU A 250 49.47 -1.18 -0.41
CA GLU A 250 48.71 -2.38 -0.78
C GLU A 250 47.39 -2.52 0.01
N THR A 251 47.37 -2.10 1.28
CA THR A 251 46.13 -2.01 2.07
C THR A 251 45.12 -1.06 1.44
N THR A 252 45.55 0.14 1.03
CA THR A 252 44.70 1.13 0.37
C THR A 252 44.20 0.65 -1.00
N ARG A 253 45.06 -0.06 -1.76
CA ARG A 253 44.67 -0.70 -3.02
C ARG A 253 43.57 -1.76 -2.80
N ALA A 254 43.72 -2.58 -1.75
CA ALA A 254 42.73 -3.58 -1.41
C ALA A 254 41.39 -2.91 -1.07
N GLN A 255 41.37 -1.84 -0.27
CA GLN A 255 40.17 -1.05 0.03
C GLN A 255 39.54 -0.46 -1.24
N ALA A 256 40.35 0.07 -2.14
CA ALA A 256 39.86 0.61 -3.40
C ALA A 256 39.19 -0.45 -4.31
N VAL A 257 39.69 -1.68 -4.29
CA VAL A 257 39.05 -2.82 -5.01
C VAL A 257 37.76 -3.24 -4.32
N ASP A 258 37.74 -3.29 -2.99
CA ASP A 258 36.62 -3.76 -2.21
C ASP A 258 35.37 -2.85 -2.36
N THR A 259 35.54 -1.53 -2.48
CA THR A 259 34.42 -0.60 -2.75
C THR A 259 33.61 -0.98 -4.00
N GLY A 260 34.25 -1.68 -4.97
CA GLY A 260 33.60 -2.17 -6.17
C GLY A 260 32.50 -3.19 -5.90
N VAL A 261 32.61 -4.00 -4.85
CA VAL A 261 31.59 -5.01 -4.45
C VAL A 261 30.30 -4.31 -4.03
N ASN A 262 30.41 -3.35 -3.11
CA ASN A 262 29.25 -2.63 -2.60
C ASN A 262 28.61 -1.75 -3.70
N ARG A 263 29.44 -1.12 -4.54
CA ARG A 263 28.95 -0.34 -5.69
C ARG A 263 28.14 -1.19 -6.65
N ALA A 264 28.62 -2.39 -6.98
CA ALA A 264 27.89 -3.31 -7.85
C ALA A 264 26.55 -3.76 -7.20
N ALA A 265 26.54 -4.00 -5.89
CA ALA A 265 25.31 -4.37 -5.18
C ALA A 265 24.24 -3.28 -5.30
N PHE A 266 24.57 -2.01 -5.06
CA PHE A 266 23.63 -0.89 -5.22
C PHE A 266 23.22 -0.66 -6.68
N GLU A 267 24.13 -0.81 -7.64
CA GLU A 267 23.80 -0.74 -9.06
C GLU A 267 22.79 -1.82 -9.47
N HIS A 268 22.95 -3.05 -8.94
CA HIS A 268 22.01 -4.14 -9.15
C HIS A 268 20.64 -3.89 -8.46
N ALA A 269 20.63 -3.34 -7.25
CA ALA A 269 19.39 -2.97 -6.55
C ALA A 269 18.62 -1.91 -7.33
N ILE A 270 19.28 -0.85 -7.80
CA ILE A 270 18.66 0.17 -8.65
C ILE A 270 18.10 -0.46 -9.94
N ALA A 271 18.84 -1.38 -10.58
CA ALA A 271 18.34 -2.08 -11.77
C ALA A 271 17.02 -2.81 -11.50
N VAL A 272 16.90 -3.51 -10.36
CA VAL A 272 15.67 -4.21 -9.95
C VAL A 272 14.53 -3.22 -9.73
N LEU A 273 14.79 -2.10 -9.03
CA LEU A 273 13.78 -1.07 -8.76
C LEU A 273 13.20 -0.47 -10.05
N ILE A 274 14.04 -0.25 -11.06
CA ILE A 274 13.59 0.23 -12.39
C ILE A 274 13.15 -0.89 -13.33
N GLY A 275 12.99 -2.14 -12.83
CA GLY A 275 12.47 -3.29 -13.58
C GLY A 275 13.37 -3.78 -14.72
N LYS A 276 14.70 -3.69 -14.55
CA LYS A 276 15.68 -4.18 -15.51
C LYS A 276 16.52 -5.33 -14.93
N PRO A 277 16.94 -6.30 -15.74
CA PRO A 277 17.97 -7.24 -15.35
C PRO A 277 19.28 -6.50 -15.05
N ALA A 278 19.94 -6.84 -13.94
CA ALA A 278 21.20 -6.20 -13.54
C ALA A 278 22.27 -6.25 -14.62
N SER A 279 22.34 -7.35 -15.40
CA SER A 279 23.28 -7.54 -16.51
C SER A 279 23.10 -6.57 -17.69
N SER A 280 21.97 -5.89 -17.78
CA SER A 280 21.65 -4.93 -18.86
C SER A 280 21.62 -3.48 -18.40
N PHE A 281 22.11 -3.22 -17.18
CA PHE A 281 22.10 -1.90 -16.57
C PHE A 281 23.47 -1.51 -16.06
N ALA A 282 23.86 -0.27 -16.28
CA ALA A 282 25.06 0.33 -15.72
C ALA A 282 24.86 1.83 -15.51
N LEU A 283 25.43 2.35 -14.45
CA LEU A 283 25.46 3.79 -14.15
C LEU A 283 26.89 4.36 -14.29
N PRO A 284 27.03 5.54 -14.92
CA PRO A 284 28.32 6.23 -14.96
C PRO A 284 28.77 6.58 -13.54
N ARG A 285 30.06 6.57 -13.30
CA ARG A 285 30.65 6.98 -12.02
C ARG A 285 30.57 8.50 -11.87
N LEU A 286 29.94 8.98 -10.82
CA LEU A 286 29.82 10.38 -10.45
C LEU A 286 29.94 10.50 -8.92
N SER A 287 30.74 11.47 -8.44
CA SER A 287 30.88 11.68 -6.99
C SER A 287 29.68 12.38 -6.38
N LEU A 288 29.42 12.11 -5.13
CA LEU A 288 28.51 12.88 -4.29
C LEU A 288 29.26 14.04 -3.67
N ASP A 289 28.97 15.26 -4.12
CA ASP A 289 29.73 16.44 -3.70
C ASP A 289 28.84 17.51 -3.02
N THR A 290 27.53 17.33 -2.97
CA THR A 290 26.60 18.34 -2.44
C THR A 290 25.88 17.86 -1.18
N PRO A 291 25.69 18.72 -0.15
CA PRO A 291 24.90 18.39 1.02
C PRO A 291 23.40 18.30 0.69
N PRO A 292 22.61 17.60 1.54
CA PRO A 292 21.18 17.51 1.33
C PRO A 292 20.51 18.89 1.42
N PRO A 293 19.46 19.13 0.62
CA PRO A 293 18.67 20.36 0.70
C PRO A 293 17.90 20.42 2.04
N PRO A 294 17.54 21.62 2.51
CA PRO A 294 16.70 21.76 3.71
C PRO A 294 15.28 21.28 3.42
N VAL A 295 14.75 20.40 4.27
CA VAL A 295 13.40 19.86 4.19
C VAL A 295 12.55 20.42 5.33
N PRO A 296 11.49 21.20 5.06
CA PRO A 296 10.58 21.69 6.10
C PRO A 296 9.66 20.57 6.60
N PRO A 297 9.62 20.27 7.91
CA PRO A 297 8.84 19.14 8.43
C PRO A 297 7.32 19.36 8.47
N GLY A 298 6.83 20.60 8.32
CA GLY A 298 5.41 20.93 8.52
C GLY A 298 4.98 20.90 9.98
N VAL A 299 3.67 20.72 10.22
CA VAL A 299 3.11 20.55 11.58
C VAL A 299 2.64 19.11 11.80
N PRO A 300 2.69 18.59 13.03
CA PRO A 300 2.36 17.17 13.30
C PRO A 300 0.96 16.74 12.83
N SER A 301 -0.05 17.62 12.92
CA SER A 301 -1.41 17.32 12.45
C SER A 301 -1.50 17.01 10.95
N ASP A 302 -0.60 17.57 10.14
CA ASP A 302 -0.57 17.36 8.69
C ASP A 302 -0.28 15.89 8.33
N LEU A 303 0.45 15.16 9.18
CA LEU A 303 0.77 13.75 8.93
C LEU A 303 -0.49 12.89 8.80
N LEU A 304 -1.55 13.21 9.56
CA LEU A 304 -2.82 12.47 9.52
C LEU A 304 -3.53 12.57 8.16
N GLU A 305 -3.18 13.57 7.35
CA GLU A 305 -3.77 13.80 6.03
C GLU A 305 -2.80 13.51 4.88
N ARG A 306 -1.49 13.55 5.16
CA ARG A 306 -0.42 13.46 4.16
C ARG A 306 0.24 12.09 4.06
N ARG A 307 0.01 11.19 5.03
CA ARG A 307 0.61 9.84 5.00
C ARG A 307 -0.38 8.80 4.49
N PRO A 308 -0.01 8.09 3.42
CA PRO A 308 -0.88 7.07 2.85
C PRO A 308 -1.06 5.84 3.77
N ASP A 309 -0.06 5.44 4.55
CA ASP A 309 -0.17 4.34 5.51
C ASP A 309 -1.16 4.62 6.64
N ILE A 310 -1.20 5.86 7.16
CA ILE A 310 -2.19 6.29 8.15
C ILE A 310 -3.60 6.25 7.55
N ALA A 311 -3.74 6.72 6.31
CA ALA A 311 -5.02 6.69 5.61
C ALA A 311 -5.49 5.25 5.34
N ALA A 312 -4.60 4.34 4.95
CA ALA A 312 -4.92 2.91 4.78
C ALA A 312 -5.42 2.29 6.09
N ALA A 313 -4.71 2.54 7.19
CA ALA A 313 -5.08 2.03 8.51
C ALA A 313 -6.45 2.57 8.96
N GLU A 314 -6.75 3.86 8.74
CA GLU A 314 -8.07 4.45 9.03
C GLU A 314 -9.19 3.78 8.22
N ARG A 315 -8.96 3.52 6.92
CA ARG A 315 -9.96 2.85 6.06
C ARG A 315 -10.23 1.40 6.50
N ARG A 316 -9.23 0.71 7.03
CA ARG A 316 -9.42 -0.62 7.64
C ARG A 316 -10.22 -0.57 8.93
N VAL A 317 -10.12 0.49 9.73
CA VAL A 317 -11.03 0.69 10.87
C VAL A 317 -12.48 0.87 10.38
N GLN A 318 -12.68 1.62 9.32
CA GLN A 318 -14.01 1.81 8.72
C GLN A 318 -14.56 0.49 8.15
N GLU A 319 -13.73 -0.30 7.49
CA GLU A 319 -14.07 -1.65 7.02
C GLU A 319 -14.54 -2.54 8.17
N ALA A 320 -13.73 -2.66 9.23
CA ALA A 320 -14.05 -3.48 10.39
C ALA A 320 -15.32 -3.01 11.12
N ASN A 321 -15.57 -1.69 11.18
CA ASN A 321 -16.84 -1.15 11.69
C ASN A 321 -18.04 -1.59 10.85
N ALA A 322 -17.92 -1.63 9.54
CA ALA A 322 -18.97 -2.11 8.65
C ALA A 322 -19.23 -3.61 8.83
N GLN A 323 -18.19 -4.42 9.08
CA GLN A 323 -18.29 -5.85 9.38
C GLN A 323 -19.08 -6.13 10.67
N ILE A 324 -19.00 -5.27 11.69
CA ILE A 324 -19.88 -5.36 12.85
C ILE A 324 -21.35 -5.25 12.42
N GLY A 325 -21.65 -4.39 11.45
CA GLY A 325 -22.99 -4.24 10.89
C GLY A 325 -23.46 -5.50 10.18
N VAL A 326 -22.59 -6.12 9.38
CA VAL A 326 -22.87 -7.42 8.71
C VAL A 326 -23.17 -8.51 9.75
N ALA A 327 -22.34 -8.62 10.80
CA ALA A 327 -22.52 -9.60 11.87
C ALA A 327 -23.82 -9.37 12.64
N LYS A 328 -24.19 -8.13 12.91
CA LYS A 328 -25.46 -7.78 13.58
C LYS A 328 -26.68 -8.07 12.72
N ALA A 329 -26.59 -7.93 11.40
CA ALA A 329 -27.71 -8.23 10.50
C ALA A 329 -28.15 -9.71 10.57
N ALA A 330 -27.24 -10.63 10.92
CA ALA A 330 -27.51 -12.04 11.11
C ALA A 330 -28.46 -12.36 12.29
N TYR A 331 -28.78 -11.38 13.15
CA TYR A 331 -29.77 -11.53 14.23
C TYR A 331 -31.21 -11.27 13.78
N TYR A 332 -31.42 -10.93 12.52
CA TYR A 332 -32.74 -10.60 11.98
C TYR A 332 -33.18 -11.66 10.96
N PRO A 333 -34.51 -11.83 10.75
CA PRO A 333 -35.02 -12.79 9.79
C PRO A 333 -34.48 -12.57 8.38
N ASN A 334 -34.05 -13.64 7.72
CA ASN A 334 -33.74 -13.59 6.30
C ASN A 334 -35.03 -13.69 5.49
N ILE A 335 -35.28 -12.75 4.59
CA ILE A 335 -36.44 -12.72 3.70
C ILE A 335 -35.97 -13.04 2.30
N THR A 336 -36.53 -14.07 1.69
CA THR A 336 -36.24 -14.48 0.32
C THR A 336 -37.50 -14.44 -0.52
N LEU A 337 -37.43 -13.76 -1.66
CA LEU A 337 -38.48 -13.79 -2.69
C LEU A 337 -37.97 -14.67 -3.84
N SER A 338 -38.82 -15.59 -4.28
CA SER A 338 -38.51 -16.49 -5.38
C SER A 338 -39.62 -16.53 -6.41
N ALA A 339 -39.23 -16.66 -7.66
CA ALA A 339 -40.13 -16.92 -8.77
C ALA A 339 -39.49 -17.99 -9.65
N GLY A 340 -40.29 -18.93 -10.08
CA GLY A 340 -39.87 -19.98 -11.01
C GLY A 340 -40.89 -20.14 -12.11
N GLY A 341 -40.44 -20.58 -13.27
CA GLY A 341 -41.33 -20.90 -14.38
C GLY A 341 -40.56 -21.63 -15.48
N GLY A 342 -41.29 -22.31 -16.30
CA GLY A 342 -40.63 -23.08 -17.36
C GLY A 342 -41.56 -24.09 -18.01
N PHE A 343 -40.96 -25.17 -18.49
CA PHE A 343 -41.68 -26.30 -19.07
C PHE A 343 -41.27 -27.58 -18.35
N GLU A 344 -42.25 -28.43 -18.06
CA GLU A 344 -42.07 -29.76 -17.44
C GLU A 344 -42.97 -30.79 -18.14
N SER A 345 -42.41 -31.93 -18.53
CA SER A 345 -43.17 -32.98 -19.22
C SER A 345 -42.51 -34.35 -19.10
N GLY A 346 -43.34 -35.38 -18.94
CA GLY A 346 -42.90 -36.78 -18.99
C GLY A 346 -42.51 -37.28 -20.38
N ALA A 347 -42.68 -36.49 -21.45
CA ALA A 347 -42.31 -36.87 -22.79
C ALA A 347 -41.72 -35.70 -23.58
N LEU A 348 -40.67 -35.97 -24.35
CA LEU A 348 -40.00 -34.96 -25.20
C LEU A 348 -40.93 -34.35 -26.27
N GLY A 349 -41.89 -35.14 -26.79
CA GLY A 349 -42.80 -34.66 -27.83
C GLY A 349 -43.83 -33.63 -27.35
N THR A 350 -44.08 -33.53 -26.04
CA THR A 350 -44.98 -32.55 -25.40
C THR A 350 -44.26 -31.51 -24.58
N PHE A 351 -42.90 -31.53 -24.54
CA PHE A 351 -42.10 -30.78 -23.62
C PHE A 351 -42.26 -29.26 -23.76
N ILE A 352 -42.16 -28.70 -24.96
CA ILE A 352 -42.30 -27.27 -25.21
C ILE A 352 -43.70 -27.00 -25.78
N GLN A 353 -44.73 -27.14 -24.94
CA GLN A 353 -46.15 -26.86 -25.27
C GLN A 353 -46.78 -26.04 -24.17
N GLY A 354 -47.86 -25.32 -24.45
CA GLY A 354 -48.54 -24.47 -23.46
C GLY A 354 -49.06 -25.26 -22.26
N ALA A 355 -49.46 -26.53 -22.46
CA ALA A 355 -49.92 -27.42 -21.38
C ALA A 355 -48.81 -27.89 -20.43
N SER A 356 -47.56 -27.83 -20.84
CA SER A 356 -46.37 -28.21 -20.07
C SER A 356 -45.74 -26.99 -19.34
N GLY A 357 -46.27 -25.79 -19.53
CA GLY A 357 -45.84 -24.57 -18.85
C GLY A 357 -46.24 -24.58 -17.37
N PHE A 358 -45.28 -24.28 -16.49
CA PHE A 358 -45.52 -24.09 -15.07
C PHE A 358 -44.96 -22.75 -14.58
N TRP A 359 -45.45 -22.25 -13.45
CA TRP A 359 -44.86 -21.11 -12.77
C TRP A 359 -45.14 -21.21 -11.26
N THR A 360 -44.26 -20.60 -10.47
CA THR A 360 -44.41 -20.46 -9.01
C THR A 360 -43.95 -19.11 -8.56
N LEU A 361 -44.60 -18.55 -7.56
CA LEU A 361 -44.16 -17.34 -6.84
C LEU A 361 -44.20 -17.66 -5.36
N ALA A 362 -43.08 -17.41 -4.67
CA ALA A 362 -42.97 -17.69 -3.24
C ALA A 362 -42.25 -16.55 -2.52
N GLY A 363 -42.62 -16.34 -1.28
CA GLY A 363 -41.88 -15.49 -0.33
C GLY A 363 -41.72 -16.28 0.97
N SER A 364 -40.50 -16.27 1.50
CA SER A 364 -40.20 -16.93 2.76
C SER A 364 -39.51 -15.95 3.72
N ALA A 365 -39.78 -16.11 5.01
CA ALA A 365 -39.11 -15.45 6.10
C ALA A 365 -38.60 -16.53 7.05
N ALA A 366 -37.28 -16.58 7.27
CA ALA A 366 -36.67 -17.57 8.15
C ALA A 366 -35.83 -16.88 9.23
N GLU A 367 -36.06 -17.25 10.48
CA GLU A 367 -35.32 -16.81 11.64
C GLU A 367 -34.72 -18.02 12.36
N LEU A 368 -33.39 -17.92 12.64
CA LEU A 368 -32.71 -18.97 13.39
C LEU A 368 -32.93 -18.76 14.90
N ILE A 369 -33.76 -19.55 15.52
CA ILE A 369 -34.16 -19.39 16.93
C ILE A 369 -33.03 -19.83 17.88
N PHE A 370 -32.38 -20.95 17.58
CA PHE A 370 -31.27 -21.49 18.39
C PHE A 370 -30.12 -21.93 17.52
N ASP A 371 -28.91 -21.41 17.83
CA ASP A 371 -27.68 -21.62 17.07
C ASP A 371 -26.46 -22.04 17.94
N GLY A 372 -26.70 -22.40 19.21
CA GLY A 372 -25.62 -22.77 20.13
C GLY A 372 -24.61 -21.64 20.41
N GLY A 373 -24.96 -20.37 20.13
CA GLY A 373 -24.09 -19.21 20.36
C GLY A 373 -23.29 -18.75 19.15
N LEU A 374 -23.53 -19.31 17.95
CA LEU A 374 -22.81 -18.99 16.72
C LEU A 374 -22.84 -17.47 16.41
N ARG A 375 -24.03 -16.85 16.35
CA ARG A 375 -24.17 -15.42 16.05
C ARG A 375 -23.50 -14.53 17.08
N ARG A 376 -23.53 -14.93 18.36
CA ARG A 376 -22.82 -14.22 19.42
C ARG A 376 -21.30 -14.28 19.19
N GLY A 377 -20.76 -15.47 18.93
CA GLY A 377 -19.33 -15.64 18.62
C GLY A 377 -18.89 -14.82 17.41
N ILE A 378 -19.67 -14.80 16.32
CA ILE A 378 -19.40 -13.99 15.12
C ILE A 378 -19.42 -12.49 15.46
N SER A 379 -20.39 -12.04 16.27
CA SER A 379 -20.47 -10.63 16.69
C SER A 379 -19.31 -10.21 17.60
N ASP A 380 -18.89 -11.07 18.51
CA ASP A 380 -17.77 -10.84 19.42
C ASP A 380 -16.43 -10.82 18.64
N GLN A 381 -16.27 -11.72 17.65
CA GLN A 381 -15.14 -11.73 16.73
C GLN A 381 -15.06 -10.42 15.91
N ALA A 382 -16.18 -9.96 15.35
CA ALA A 382 -16.20 -8.71 14.58
C ALA A 382 -15.85 -7.49 15.43
N ARG A 383 -16.27 -7.46 16.71
CA ARG A 383 -15.90 -6.39 17.65
C ARG A 383 -14.41 -6.42 17.99
N ALA A 384 -13.87 -7.60 18.30
CA ALA A 384 -12.45 -7.76 18.58
C ALA A 384 -11.58 -7.36 17.37
N ALA A 385 -12.00 -7.70 16.14
CA ALA A 385 -11.33 -7.27 14.91
C ALA A 385 -11.37 -5.73 14.73
N TYR A 386 -12.49 -5.09 15.10
CA TYR A 386 -12.59 -3.63 15.10
C TYR A 386 -11.63 -3.00 16.12
N GLU A 387 -11.60 -3.49 17.36
CA GLU A 387 -10.68 -3.01 18.40
C GLU A 387 -9.22 -3.16 17.95
N GLN A 388 -8.87 -4.32 17.39
CA GLN A 388 -7.54 -4.56 16.81
C GLN A 388 -7.21 -3.54 15.71
N SER A 389 -8.15 -3.23 14.83
CA SER A 389 -7.92 -2.26 13.75
C SER A 389 -7.73 -0.83 14.27
N VAL A 390 -8.44 -0.45 15.34
CA VAL A 390 -8.26 0.84 16.04
C VAL A 390 -6.87 0.95 16.65
N ASP A 391 -6.40 -0.11 17.32
CA ASP A 391 -5.09 -0.09 17.96
C ASP A 391 -3.96 -0.11 16.90
N ASN A 392 -4.13 -0.85 15.80
CA ASN A 392 -3.21 -0.79 14.65
C ASN A 392 -3.15 0.62 14.03
N TYR A 393 -4.29 1.30 13.88
CA TYR A 393 -4.33 2.69 13.41
C TYR A 393 -3.55 3.62 14.34
N ARG A 394 -3.77 3.52 15.66
CA ARG A 394 -3.05 4.32 16.65
C ARG A 394 -1.55 4.04 16.63
N GLN A 395 -1.16 2.77 16.53
CA GLN A 395 0.25 2.37 16.41
C GLN A 395 0.90 2.95 15.16
N THR A 396 0.21 2.91 14.00
CA THR A 396 0.71 3.52 12.75
C THR A 396 0.95 5.02 12.93
N VAL A 397 0.04 5.73 13.60
CA VAL A 397 0.21 7.16 13.90
C VAL A 397 1.43 7.42 14.80
N LEU A 398 1.61 6.61 15.86
CA LEU A 398 2.77 6.75 16.75
C LEU A 398 4.10 6.50 16.02
N VAL A 399 4.16 5.46 15.18
CA VAL A 399 5.36 5.16 14.36
C VAL A 399 5.63 6.30 13.38
N ALA A 400 4.58 6.90 12.79
CA ALA A 400 4.74 8.03 11.89
C ALA A 400 5.38 9.25 12.59
N PHE A 401 4.96 9.57 13.82
CA PHE A 401 5.60 10.64 14.60
C PHE A 401 7.05 10.29 14.94
N GLN A 402 7.31 9.04 15.36
CA GLN A 402 8.67 8.58 15.64
C GLN A 402 9.57 8.74 14.42
N GLU A 403 9.16 8.31 13.23
CA GLU A 403 9.96 8.41 12.02
C GLU A 403 10.35 9.86 11.68
N VAL A 404 9.44 10.82 11.88
CA VAL A 404 9.75 12.24 11.67
C VAL A 404 10.76 12.75 12.70
N GLU A 405 10.54 12.48 14.01
CA GLU A 405 11.44 12.89 15.07
C GLU A 405 12.83 12.29 14.92
N ASP A 406 12.92 11.00 14.59
CA ASP A 406 14.20 10.30 14.40
C ASP A 406 15.01 10.94 13.25
N ASN A 407 14.36 11.26 12.13
CA ASN A 407 15.05 11.87 10.98
C ASN A 407 15.38 13.35 11.21
N LEU A 408 14.57 14.10 11.96
CA LEU A 408 14.91 15.47 12.38
C LEU A 408 16.11 15.47 13.32
N ALA A 409 16.14 14.57 14.31
CA ALA A 409 17.26 14.37 15.21
C ALA A 409 18.53 13.99 14.43
N ALA A 410 18.42 13.03 13.49
CA ALA A 410 19.53 12.59 12.66
C ALA A 410 20.12 13.74 11.83
N LEU A 411 19.28 14.52 11.13
CA LEU A 411 19.76 15.65 10.32
C LEU A 411 20.48 16.70 11.17
N LYS A 412 19.95 17.03 12.36
CA LYS A 412 20.52 17.99 13.30
C LYS A 412 21.88 17.51 13.84
N VAL A 413 21.94 16.29 14.34
CA VAL A 413 23.14 15.69 14.93
C VAL A 413 24.23 15.49 13.86
N LEU A 414 23.87 14.93 12.71
CA LEU A 414 24.80 14.70 11.60
C LEU A 414 25.32 16.01 10.99
N GLN A 415 24.58 17.10 11.07
CA GLN A 415 25.08 18.41 10.66
C GLN A 415 26.18 18.91 11.60
N GLN A 416 26.02 18.71 12.92
CA GLN A 416 27.05 19.06 13.91
C GLN A 416 28.26 18.14 13.78
N GLU A 417 28.04 16.83 13.58
CA GLU A 417 29.09 15.84 13.34
C GLU A 417 29.92 16.22 12.11
N ALA A 418 29.28 16.59 10.99
CA ALA A 418 29.94 17.01 9.77
C ALA A 418 30.87 18.25 9.99
N GLN A 419 30.39 19.26 10.73
CA GLN A 419 31.22 20.44 11.04
C GLN A 419 32.45 20.08 11.87
N THR A 420 32.31 19.13 12.82
CA THR A 420 33.44 18.69 13.64
C THR A 420 34.41 17.84 12.83
N GLU A 421 33.89 16.98 11.96
CA GLU A 421 34.67 16.11 11.10
C GLU A 421 35.44 16.91 10.02
N ASP A 422 34.85 17.95 9.44
CA ASP A 422 35.53 18.86 8.52
C ASP A 422 36.76 19.50 9.18
N ALA A 423 36.66 19.87 10.47
CA ALA A 423 37.81 20.39 11.23
C ALA A 423 38.85 19.29 11.51
N ALA A 424 38.41 18.04 11.79
CA ALA A 424 39.33 16.92 11.98
C ALA A 424 40.07 16.57 10.69
N VAL A 425 39.39 16.51 9.55
CA VAL A 425 40.00 16.30 8.22
C VAL A 425 41.07 17.38 7.93
N ALA A 426 40.74 18.66 8.16
CA ALA A 426 41.70 19.76 7.95
C ALA A 426 42.94 19.62 8.85
N ALA A 427 42.76 19.24 10.13
CA ALA A 427 43.86 19.02 11.06
C ALA A 427 44.71 17.79 10.69
N ALA A 428 44.09 16.70 10.26
CA ALA A 428 44.77 15.46 9.85
C ALA A 428 45.58 15.67 8.56
N GLN A 429 45.04 16.38 7.58
CA GLN A 429 45.73 16.76 6.35
C GLN A 429 46.95 17.67 6.63
N HIS A 430 46.79 18.65 7.53
CA HIS A 430 47.91 19.50 7.95
C HIS A 430 48.99 18.69 8.69
N SER A 431 48.61 17.76 9.56
CA SER A 431 49.54 16.84 10.24
C SER A 431 50.29 15.96 9.26
N LEU A 432 49.61 15.45 8.22
CA LEU A 432 50.22 14.65 7.15
C LEU A 432 51.25 15.47 6.36
N ASP A 433 50.97 16.73 6.02
CA ASP A 433 51.87 17.62 5.31
C ASP A 433 53.12 17.90 6.13
N LEU A 434 52.94 18.21 7.43
CA LEU A 434 54.08 18.45 8.34
C LEU A 434 54.92 17.19 8.52
N SER A 435 54.32 16.02 8.76
CA SER A 435 55.02 14.75 8.94
C SER A 435 55.80 14.35 7.67
N THR A 436 55.21 14.56 6.50
CA THR A 436 55.85 14.30 5.21
C THR A 436 57.01 15.25 4.98
N THR A 437 56.89 16.52 5.34
CA THR A 437 57.99 17.53 5.23
C THR A 437 59.15 17.20 6.16
N ARG A 438 58.88 16.86 7.43
CA ARG A 438 59.89 16.44 8.42
C ARG A 438 60.59 15.16 7.98
N TYR A 439 59.87 14.17 7.44
CA TYR A 439 60.46 12.95 6.88
C TYR A 439 61.40 13.27 5.70
N ARG A 440 60.97 14.11 4.76
CA ARG A 440 61.80 14.56 3.64
C ARG A 440 63.06 15.27 4.14
N GLY A 441 62.98 16.05 5.21
CA GLY A 441 64.11 16.72 5.85
C GLY A 441 65.02 15.78 6.69
N GLY A 442 64.66 14.50 6.85
CA GLY A 442 65.45 13.55 7.63
C GLY A 442 65.31 13.70 9.16
N VAL A 443 64.32 14.43 9.65
CA VAL A 443 64.11 14.77 11.06
C VAL A 443 63.28 13.71 11.79
N THR A 444 62.52 12.87 11.04
CA THR A 444 61.60 11.88 11.61
C THR A 444 61.61 10.57 10.81
N THR A 445 61.09 9.50 11.40
CA THR A 445 60.92 8.18 10.76
C THR A 445 59.68 8.15 9.86
N TYR A 446 59.59 7.18 8.95
CA TYR A 446 58.44 6.97 8.09
C TYR A 446 57.18 6.56 8.87
N LEU A 447 57.34 6.05 10.09
CA LEU A 447 56.22 5.69 10.97
C LEU A 447 55.30 6.91 11.27
N GLU A 448 55.87 8.10 11.49
CA GLU A 448 55.05 9.31 11.68
C GLU A 448 54.22 9.61 10.44
N VAL A 449 54.81 9.44 9.24
CA VAL A 449 54.10 9.66 7.98
C VAL A 449 52.97 8.66 7.79
N THR A 450 53.21 7.36 8.03
CA THR A 450 52.16 6.34 7.88
C THR A 450 51.02 6.52 8.89
N THR A 451 51.32 6.94 10.11
CA THR A 451 50.29 7.25 11.13
C THR A 451 49.45 8.44 10.68
N ALA A 452 50.07 9.52 10.19
CA ALA A 452 49.31 10.68 9.70
C ALA A 452 48.54 10.37 8.41
N GLN A 453 49.07 9.53 7.51
CA GLN A 453 48.37 9.04 6.32
C GLN A 453 47.13 8.27 6.66
N SER A 454 47.20 7.34 7.64
CA SER A 454 46.07 6.52 8.06
C SER A 454 45.00 7.38 8.73
N ALA A 455 45.37 8.35 9.56
CA ALA A 455 44.44 9.28 10.19
C ALA A 455 43.70 10.13 9.14
N ALA A 456 44.45 10.76 8.22
CA ALA A 456 43.86 11.63 7.18
C ALA A 456 42.87 10.84 6.29
N LEU A 457 43.26 9.64 5.84
CA LEU A 457 42.36 8.80 5.04
C LEU A 457 41.12 8.36 5.82
N SER A 458 41.28 7.99 7.10
CA SER A 458 40.14 7.60 7.98
C SER A 458 39.14 8.73 8.12
N ASP A 459 39.61 9.95 8.42
CA ASP A 459 38.76 11.11 8.63
C ASP A 459 38.09 11.54 7.31
N GLU A 460 38.78 11.50 6.18
CA GLU A 460 38.20 11.79 4.85
C GLU A 460 37.09 10.75 4.48
N VAL A 461 37.27 9.46 4.77
CA VAL A 461 36.28 8.45 4.55
C VAL A 461 35.05 8.66 5.48
N THR A 462 35.31 8.97 6.77
CA THR A 462 34.27 9.29 7.74
C THR A 462 33.43 10.50 7.30
N ALA A 463 34.06 11.55 6.77
CA ALA A 463 33.32 12.71 6.25
C ALA A 463 32.37 12.34 5.10
N LEU A 464 32.78 11.44 4.20
CA LEU A 464 31.92 10.92 3.13
C LEU A 464 30.77 10.10 3.69
N GLU A 465 31.03 9.24 4.68
CA GLU A 465 29.99 8.42 5.33
C GLU A 465 28.94 9.31 6.04
N ILE A 466 29.38 10.38 6.70
CA ILE A 466 28.49 11.38 7.31
C ILE A 466 27.62 12.04 6.23
N LEU A 467 28.20 12.41 5.09
CA LEU A 467 27.45 13.01 3.98
C LEU A 467 26.35 12.05 3.47
N ILE A 468 26.68 10.77 3.26
CA ILE A 468 25.73 9.75 2.82
C ILE A 468 24.60 9.58 3.86
N ARG A 469 24.95 9.50 5.15
CA ARG A 469 23.95 9.39 6.25
C ARG A 469 23.01 10.61 6.28
N ARG A 470 23.53 11.82 6.01
CA ARG A 470 22.73 13.05 5.90
C ARG A 470 21.78 13.01 4.70
N MET A 471 22.25 12.53 3.53
CA MET A 471 21.38 12.35 2.36
C MET A 471 20.24 11.36 2.65
N ASN A 472 20.57 10.21 3.24
CA ASN A 472 19.58 9.20 3.59
C ASN A 472 18.55 9.71 4.62
N ALA A 473 18.98 10.44 5.65
CA ALA A 473 18.09 11.05 6.63
C ALA A 473 17.15 12.10 6.00
N SER A 474 17.64 12.85 4.99
CA SER A 474 16.82 13.79 4.21
C SER A 474 15.73 13.07 3.41
N VAL A 475 16.08 12.00 2.71
CA VAL A 475 15.13 11.15 1.95
C VAL A 475 14.09 10.55 2.87
N LEU A 476 14.52 9.98 4.01
CA LEU A 476 13.63 9.38 4.99
C LEU A 476 12.71 10.40 5.65
N LEU A 477 13.17 11.63 5.89
CA LEU A 477 12.31 12.70 6.39
C LEU A 477 11.23 13.04 5.37
N ILE A 478 11.56 13.18 4.08
CA ILE A 478 10.58 13.44 3.02
C ILE A 478 9.55 12.30 2.94
N LYS A 479 10.00 11.05 3.02
CA LYS A 479 9.12 9.88 3.10
C LYS A 479 8.22 9.96 4.34
N ALA A 480 8.79 10.26 5.51
CA ALA A 480 8.07 10.30 6.78
C ALA A 480 6.97 11.39 6.82
N ILE A 481 7.16 12.51 6.12
CA ILE A 481 6.13 13.55 5.96
C ILE A 481 5.15 13.29 4.80
N GLY A 482 5.25 12.14 4.13
CA GLY A 482 4.31 11.68 3.10
C GLY A 482 4.64 12.02 1.66
N GLY A 483 5.85 12.55 1.33
CA GLY A 483 6.33 12.75 -0.05
C GLY A 483 5.42 13.59 -0.95
N GLY A 484 4.61 14.49 -0.38
CA GLY A 484 3.64 15.32 -1.12
C GLY A 484 2.29 14.64 -1.41
N TRP A 485 2.05 13.43 -0.92
CA TRP A 485 0.72 12.78 -1.00
C TRP A 485 -0.30 13.44 -0.08
N ASN A 486 -1.59 13.29 -0.39
CA ASN A 486 -2.70 13.76 0.44
C ASN A 486 -3.90 12.81 0.32
N VAL A 487 -4.67 12.67 1.39
CA VAL A 487 -5.87 11.80 1.48
C VAL A 487 -6.91 12.07 0.38
N SER A 488 -6.96 13.29 -0.16
CA SER A 488 -7.83 13.64 -1.30
C SER A 488 -7.49 12.90 -2.59
N GLN A 489 -6.32 12.26 -2.68
CA GLN A 489 -5.91 11.45 -3.84
C GLN A 489 -6.47 10.03 -3.81
N ILE A 490 -7.10 9.60 -2.71
CA ILE A 490 -7.82 8.32 -2.66
C ILE A 490 -8.99 8.38 -3.66
N PRO A 491 -9.05 7.47 -4.66
CA PRO A 491 -10.09 7.52 -5.66
C PRO A 491 -11.47 7.21 -5.04
N PRO A 492 -12.55 7.88 -5.50
CA PRO A 492 -13.89 7.47 -5.18
C PRO A 492 -14.17 6.08 -5.80
N VAL A 493 -14.49 5.09 -5.00
CA VAL A 493 -14.73 3.68 -5.40
C VAL A 493 -16.19 3.25 -5.18
#